data_6902d29138393ede11865d6ae6eecc8a
#
_entry.id   6902d29138393ede11865d6ae6eecc8a
#
_cell.length_a   1.000
_cell.length_b   1.000
_cell.length_c   1.000
_cell.angle_alpha   90.00
_cell.angle_beta   90.00
_cell.angle_gamma   90.00
#
_symmetry.space_group_name_H-M   'P 1'
#
loop_
_entity.id
_entity.type
_entity.pdbx_description
1 polymer ?
#
loop_
_entity_poly.entity_id
_entity_poly.type
_entity_poly.pdbx_seq_one_letter_code
_entity_poly.pdbx_strand_id
1 'polypeptide(L)'
;MKLQKKGMKFLRTFHILTASIWFGGVICIGVIVRICFFSLDESAFLIVAPLVPSLYSTVIMPVGLLIILQGIVYGCFTGWGFFKHRWITLKWVSLVLVMLCTGMGAIGQMFSAIEKVKAQGLNGGFADGGIVLLFIVLQSLYLAFMIAISVYKPALNKNKLIKTDS
;
A
#
# COMPACT_ATOMS: atom_id res chain seq x y z
N MET A 1 -25.26 12.67 10.61
CA MET A 1 -25.15 13.78 9.63
C MET A 1 -24.60 13.21 8.33
N LYS A 2 -25.29 13.33 7.19
CA LYS A 2 -24.80 12.77 5.90
C LYS A 2 -24.07 13.85 5.11
N LEU A 3 -22.96 13.52 4.49
CA LEU A 3 -22.20 14.42 3.62
C LEU A 3 -23.05 14.87 2.43
N GLN A 4 -23.03 16.18 2.13
CA GLN A 4 -23.68 16.75 0.94
C GLN A 4 -22.98 16.27 -0.34
N LYS A 5 -23.68 16.35 -1.49
CA LYS A 5 -23.17 15.90 -2.80
C LYS A 5 -21.80 16.51 -3.17
N LYS A 6 -21.57 17.79 -2.85
CA LYS A 6 -20.29 18.48 -3.09
C LYS A 6 -19.15 17.88 -2.24
N GLY A 7 -19.38 17.66 -0.93
CA GLY A 7 -18.40 17.05 -0.03
C GLY A 7 -18.04 15.61 -0.43
N MET A 8 -19.01 14.83 -0.91
CA MET A 8 -18.77 13.47 -1.42
C MET A 8 -17.89 13.46 -2.69
N LYS A 9 -18.08 14.43 -3.60
CA LYS A 9 -17.23 14.55 -4.79
C LYS A 9 -15.78 14.89 -4.39
N PHE A 10 -15.61 15.90 -3.52
CA PHE A 10 -14.29 16.29 -3.02
C PHE A 10 -13.57 15.12 -2.34
N LEU A 11 -14.24 14.44 -1.41
CA LEU A 11 -13.65 13.31 -0.69
C LEU A 11 -13.21 12.18 -1.65
N ARG A 12 -14.02 11.91 -2.69
CA ARG A 12 -13.67 10.92 -3.73
C ARG A 12 -12.45 11.33 -4.53
N THR A 13 -12.37 12.58 -5.00
CA THR A 13 -11.23 13.08 -5.75
C THR A 13 -9.96 13.04 -4.90
N PHE A 14 -10.04 13.47 -3.65
CA PHE A 14 -8.93 13.44 -2.71
C PHE A 14 -8.46 12.02 -2.42
N HIS A 15 -9.39 11.07 -2.27
CA HIS A 15 -9.06 9.65 -2.10
C HIS A 15 -8.34 9.05 -3.32
N ILE A 16 -8.80 9.37 -4.52
CA ILE A 16 -8.15 8.91 -5.76
C ILE A 16 -6.72 9.47 -5.85
N LEU A 17 -6.54 10.76 -5.54
CA LEU A 17 -5.23 11.39 -5.57
C LEU A 17 -4.25 10.73 -4.58
N THR A 18 -4.66 10.58 -3.32
CA THR A 18 -3.82 9.93 -2.29
C THR A 18 -3.51 8.47 -2.61
N ALA A 19 -4.48 7.71 -3.13
CA ALA A 19 -4.27 6.34 -3.57
C ALA A 19 -3.29 6.24 -4.75
N SER A 20 -3.33 7.19 -5.68
CA SER A 20 -2.41 7.25 -6.81
C SER A 20 -0.98 7.57 -6.37
N ILE A 21 -0.81 8.50 -5.41
CA ILE A 21 0.50 8.82 -4.82
C ILE A 21 1.07 7.58 -4.11
N TRP A 22 0.25 6.88 -3.32
CA TRP A 22 0.71 5.66 -2.65
C TRP A 22 1.14 4.59 -3.65
N PHE A 23 0.28 4.25 -4.60
CA PHE A 23 0.56 3.20 -5.58
C PHE A 23 1.79 3.54 -6.44
N GLY A 24 1.86 4.75 -6.99
CA GLY A 24 3.00 5.20 -7.78
C GLY A 24 4.29 5.29 -6.97
N GLY A 25 4.21 5.76 -5.72
CA GLY A 25 5.34 5.84 -4.80
C GLY A 25 5.95 4.49 -4.48
N VAL A 26 5.11 3.47 -4.23
CA VAL A 26 5.59 2.08 -3.98
C VAL A 26 6.29 1.51 -5.21
N ILE A 27 5.77 1.74 -6.42
CA ILE A 27 6.43 1.31 -7.67
C ILE A 27 7.79 2.00 -7.84
N CYS A 28 7.87 3.32 -7.63
CA CYS A 28 9.12 4.06 -7.70
C CYS A 28 10.15 3.54 -6.70
N ILE A 29 9.75 3.27 -5.47
CA ILE A 29 10.63 2.67 -4.46
C ILE A 29 11.13 1.29 -4.93
N GLY A 30 10.28 0.48 -5.54
CA GLY A 30 10.67 -0.82 -6.10
C GLY A 30 11.75 -0.69 -7.18
N VAL A 31 11.66 0.32 -8.04
CA VAL A 31 12.68 0.62 -9.03
C VAL A 31 13.99 1.03 -8.35
N ILE A 32 13.94 1.88 -7.33
CA ILE A 32 15.13 2.30 -6.56
C ILE A 32 15.80 1.08 -5.90
N VAL A 33 15.04 0.21 -5.23
CA VAL A 33 15.57 -1.01 -4.61
C VAL A 33 16.24 -1.91 -5.66
N ARG A 34 15.59 -2.10 -6.82
CA ARG A 34 16.18 -2.87 -7.91
C ARG A 34 17.52 -2.28 -8.37
N ILE A 35 17.57 -0.96 -8.55
CA ILE A 35 18.83 -0.27 -8.93
C ILE A 35 19.90 -0.47 -7.86
N CYS A 36 19.56 -0.32 -6.58
CA CYS A 36 20.48 -0.51 -5.46
C CYS A 36 21.20 -1.86 -5.50
N PHE A 37 20.46 -2.95 -5.73
CA PHE A 37 21.04 -4.30 -5.66
C PHE A 37 21.61 -4.83 -6.98
N PHE A 38 21.21 -4.28 -8.14
CA PHE A 38 21.61 -4.85 -9.44
C PHE A 38 22.45 -3.91 -10.29
N SER A 39 22.58 -2.63 -9.92
CA SER A 39 23.25 -1.63 -10.78
C SER A 39 24.30 -0.79 -10.05
N LEU A 40 24.30 -0.77 -8.72
CA LEU A 40 25.23 0.04 -7.94
C LEU A 40 26.38 -0.81 -7.39
N ASP A 41 27.54 -0.19 -7.22
CA ASP A 41 28.61 -0.70 -6.39
C ASP A 41 28.32 -0.49 -4.89
N GLU A 42 29.14 -1.06 -4.03
CA GLU A 42 28.93 -1.03 -2.57
C GLU A 42 28.89 0.42 -2.03
N SER A 43 29.79 1.27 -2.51
CA SER A 43 29.88 2.67 -2.06
C SER A 43 28.62 3.46 -2.42
N ALA A 44 28.14 3.34 -3.64
CA ALA A 44 26.90 3.98 -4.10
C ALA A 44 25.67 3.37 -3.43
N PHE A 45 25.65 2.05 -3.20
CA PHE A 45 24.57 1.38 -2.44
C PHE A 45 24.43 2.00 -1.06
N LEU A 46 25.50 2.15 -0.29
CA LEU A 46 25.45 2.69 1.08
C LEU A 46 24.95 4.15 1.14
N ILE A 47 25.08 4.90 0.04
CA ILE A 47 24.54 6.26 -0.07
C ILE A 47 23.05 6.25 -0.44
N VAL A 48 22.65 5.42 -1.41
CA VAL A 48 21.29 5.44 -1.98
C VAL A 48 20.30 4.60 -1.18
N ALA A 49 20.72 3.44 -0.65
CA ALA A 49 19.84 2.51 0.04
C ALA A 49 19.07 3.12 1.23
N PRO A 50 19.64 4.04 2.06
CA PRO A 50 18.90 4.70 3.14
C PRO A 50 17.75 5.60 2.67
N LEU A 51 17.72 6.00 1.39
CA LEU A 51 16.59 6.76 0.84
C LEU A 51 15.30 5.92 0.82
N VAL A 52 15.40 4.59 0.72
CA VAL A 52 14.23 3.70 0.67
C VAL A 52 13.39 3.80 1.96
N PRO A 53 13.91 3.50 3.16
CA PRO A 53 13.13 3.69 4.39
C PRO A 53 12.76 5.16 4.63
N SER A 54 13.58 6.12 4.20
CA SER A 54 13.27 7.55 4.29
C SER A 54 12.03 7.92 3.44
N LEU A 55 11.93 7.44 2.20
CA LEU A 55 10.77 7.66 1.33
C LEU A 55 9.50 6.98 1.91
N TYR A 56 9.64 5.80 2.49
CA TYR A 56 8.52 5.17 3.18
C TYR A 56 8.02 6.02 4.34
N SER A 57 8.90 6.55 5.18
CA SER A 57 8.51 7.33 6.37
C SER A 57 7.97 8.72 6.02
N THR A 58 8.55 9.39 5.01
CA THR A 58 8.20 10.78 4.66
C THR A 58 7.05 10.90 3.66
N VAL A 59 6.85 9.92 2.79
CA VAL A 59 5.83 9.97 1.74
C VAL A 59 4.76 8.92 1.95
N ILE A 60 5.16 7.64 2.01
CA ILE A 60 4.19 6.52 1.98
C ILE A 60 3.37 6.45 3.28
N MET A 61 4.01 6.56 4.45
CA MET A 61 3.30 6.51 5.73
C MET A 61 2.29 7.66 5.91
N PRO A 62 2.63 8.95 5.70
CA PRO A 62 1.65 10.02 5.79
C PRO A 62 0.47 9.86 4.82
N VAL A 63 0.74 9.45 3.58
CA VAL A 63 -0.32 9.19 2.59
C VAL A 63 -1.19 8.01 3.02
N GLY A 64 -0.60 6.95 3.58
CA GLY A 64 -1.33 5.82 4.16
C GLY A 64 -2.26 6.23 5.29
N LEU A 65 -1.78 7.07 6.22
CA LEU A 65 -2.60 7.64 7.29
C LEU A 65 -3.77 8.47 6.75
N LEU A 66 -3.53 9.29 5.72
CA LEU A 66 -4.60 10.06 5.07
C LEU A 66 -5.67 9.14 4.47
N ILE A 67 -5.28 8.02 3.85
CA ILE A 67 -6.23 7.04 3.29
C ILE A 67 -7.04 6.37 4.39
N ILE A 68 -6.43 6.04 5.53
CA ILE A 68 -7.14 5.50 6.71
C ILE A 68 -8.18 6.50 7.22
N LEU A 69 -7.78 7.76 7.42
CA LEU A 69 -8.67 8.83 7.86
C LEU A 69 -9.85 9.02 6.89
N GLN A 70 -9.58 9.01 5.59
CA GLN A 70 -10.63 9.07 4.56
C GLN A 70 -11.56 7.85 4.65
N GLY A 71 -11.03 6.66 4.89
CA GLY A 71 -11.81 5.44 5.11
C GLY A 71 -12.76 5.56 6.30
N ILE A 72 -12.29 6.15 7.41
CA ILE A 72 -13.10 6.44 8.60
C ILE A 72 -14.20 7.46 8.27
N VAL A 73 -13.87 8.55 7.56
CA VAL A 73 -14.84 9.56 7.13
C VAL A 73 -15.92 8.92 6.24
N TYR A 74 -15.53 8.04 5.30
CA TYR A 74 -16.49 7.30 4.49
C TYR A 74 -17.41 6.41 5.34
N GLY A 75 -16.86 5.69 6.32
CA GLY A 75 -17.62 4.83 7.21
C GLY A 75 -18.65 5.59 8.06
N CYS A 76 -18.26 6.75 8.63
CA CYS A 76 -19.09 7.54 9.52
C CYS A 76 -20.13 8.41 8.78
N PHE A 77 -19.73 9.05 7.69
CA PHE A 77 -20.53 10.11 7.04
C PHE A 77 -21.25 9.65 5.76
N THR A 78 -21.11 8.38 5.38
CA THR A 78 -21.84 7.81 4.25
C THR A 78 -22.73 6.65 4.69
N GLY A 79 -23.72 6.29 3.88
CA GLY A 79 -24.57 5.13 4.14
C GLY A 79 -23.86 3.77 3.94
N TRP A 80 -22.57 3.76 3.66
CA TRP A 80 -21.81 2.54 3.35
C TRP A 80 -21.37 1.76 4.60
N GLY A 81 -21.14 2.45 5.75
CA GLY A 81 -20.73 1.82 7.00
C GLY A 81 -19.35 1.12 6.90
N PHE A 82 -18.81 0.67 8.04
CA PHE A 82 -17.48 0.02 8.07
C PHE A 82 -17.52 -1.44 7.59
N PHE A 83 -18.59 -2.19 7.90
CA PHE A 83 -18.70 -3.63 7.64
C PHE A 83 -20.01 -4.04 6.95
N LYS A 84 -20.79 -3.05 6.48
CA LYS A 84 -22.08 -3.30 5.85
C LYS A 84 -21.98 -4.07 4.54
N HIS A 85 -20.86 -3.91 3.83
CA HIS A 85 -20.60 -4.54 2.55
C HIS A 85 -19.29 -5.33 2.60
N ARG A 86 -19.29 -6.57 2.12
CA ARG A 86 -18.12 -7.46 2.09
C ARG A 86 -16.90 -6.85 1.39
N TRP A 87 -17.11 -6.08 0.31
CA TRP A 87 -16.02 -5.40 -0.40
C TRP A 87 -15.33 -4.31 0.43
N ILE A 88 -16.04 -3.70 1.40
CA ILE A 88 -15.43 -2.73 2.34
C ILE A 88 -14.59 -3.47 3.38
N THR A 89 -15.12 -4.55 3.94
CA THR A 89 -14.37 -5.41 4.88
C THR A 89 -13.09 -5.94 4.25
N LEU A 90 -13.16 -6.37 2.99
CA LEU A 90 -12.00 -6.87 2.25
C LEU A 90 -10.92 -5.78 2.09
N LYS A 91 -11.31 -4.51 1.90
CA LYS A 91 -10.36 -3.38 1.87
C LYS A 91 -9.67 -3.15 3.20
N TRP A 92 -10.39 -3.26 4.31
CA TRP A 92 -9.77 -3.13 5.64
C TRP A 92 -8.76 -4.24 5.90
N VAL A 93 -9.08 -5.48 5.55
CA VAL A 93 -8.14 -6.61 5.64
C VAL A 93 -6.92 -6.37 4.74
N SER A 94 -7.12 -5.98 3.48
CA SER A 94 -6.02 -5.68 2.55
C SER A 94 -5.14 -4.53 3.05
N LEU A 95 -5.72 -3.52 3.69
CA LEU A 95 -4.97 -2.41 4.27
C LEU A 95 -4.03 -2.87 5.39
N VAL A 96 -4.52 -3.74 6.29
CA VAL A 96 -3.69 -4.33 7.35
C VAL A 96 -2.53 -5.12 6.75
N LEU A 97 -2.80 -5.96 5.73
CA LEU A 97 -1.77 -6.73 5.04
C LEU A 97 -0.71 -5.83 4.38
N VAL A 98 -1.15 -4.75 3.71
CA VAL A 98 -0.23 -3.76 3.12
C VAL A 98 0.64 -3.10 4.19
N MET A 99 0.09 -2.74 5.35
CA MET A 99 0.86 -2.16 6.45
C MET A 99 1.90 -3.13 7.01
N LEU A 100 1.56 -4.41 7.17
CA LEU A 100 2.51 -5.45 7.60
C LEU A 100 3.62 -5.65 6.56
N CYS A 101 3.27 -5.72 5.27
CA CYS A 101 4.25 -5.80 4.18
C CYS A 101 5.20 -4.58 4.17
N THR A 102 4.68 -3.39 4.47
CA THR A 102 5.50 -2.17 4.53
C THR A 102 6.46 -2.19 5.71
N GLY A 103 5.95 -2.40 6.93
CA GLY A 103 6.74 -2.27 8.15
C GLY A 103 7.76 -3.40 8.32
N MET A 104 7.29 -4.64 8.35
CA MET A 104 8.15 -5.81 8.59
C MET A 104 8.87 -6.26 7.31
N GLY A 105 8.19 -6.16 6.17
CA GLY A 105 8.72 -6.61 4.90
C GLY A 105 9.70 -5.60 4.28
N ALA A 106 9.18 -4.49 3.74
CA ALA A 106 10.00 -3.57 2.96
C ALA A 106 11.00 -2.78 3.83
N ILE A 107 10.53 -2.13 4.90
CA ILE A 107 11.38 -1.27 5.75
C ILE A 107 12.33 -2.12 6.59
N GLY A 108 11.82 -3.12 7.33
CA GLY A 108 12.63 -3.94 8.22
C GLY A 108 13.73 -4.70 7.49
N GLN A 109 13.40 -5.33 6.36
CA GLN A 109 14.39 -6.06 5.55
C GLN A 109 15.39 -5.12 4.88
N MET A 110 14.99 -3.89 4.52
CA MET A 110 15.92 -2.92 3.95
C MET A 110 16.96 -2.45 4.96
N PHE A 111 16.59 -2.24 6.22
CA PHE A 111 17.55 -1.95 7.29
C PHE A 111 18.51 -3.13 7.51
N SER A 112 18.00 -4.37 7.56
CA SER A 112 18.82 -5.57 7.64
C SER A 112 19.81 -5.67 6.47
N ALA A 113 19.37 -5.42 5.25
CA ALA A 113 20.22 -5.43 4.07
C ALA A 113 21.35 -4.40 4.15
N ILE A 114 21.04 -3.17 4.57
CA ILE A 114 22.04 -2.10 4.72
C ILE A 114 23.11 -2.49 5.76
N GLU A 115 22.71 -3.05 6.90
CA GLU A 115 23.65 -3.49 7.94
C GLU A 115 24.54 -4.64 7.46
N LYS A 116 23.97 -5.62 6.75
CA LYS A 116 24.73 -6.75 6.21
C LYS A 116 25.70 -6.31 5.11
N VAL A 117 25.30 -5.38 4.24
CA VAL A 117 26.19 -4.82 3.22
C VAL A 117 27.36 -4.08 3.88
N LYS A 118 27.14 -3.31 4.95
CA LYS A 118 28.21 -2.66 5.70
C LYS A 118 29.21 -3.66 6.33
N ALA A 119 28.72 -4.82 6.75
CA ALA A 119 29.56 -5.81 7.44
C ALA A 119 30.24 -6.80 6.50
N GLN A 120 29.65 -7.17 5.37
CA GLN A 120 30.02 -8.29 4.52
C GLN A 120 30.08 -7.96 3.03
N GLY A 121 29.90 -6.67 2.65
CA GLY A 121 29.80 -6.24 1.27
C GLY A 121 28.44 -6.57 0.64
N LEU A 122 28.26 -6.18 -0.62
CA LEU A 122 26.99 -6.31 -1.37
C LEU A 122 26.41 -7.73 -1.34
N ASN A 123 27.24 -8.76 -1.42
CA ASN A 123 26.79 -10.15 -1.42
C ASN A 123 26.09 -10.54 -0.10
N GLY A 124 26.47 -9.95 1.03
CA GLY A 124 25.84 -10.20 2.33
C GLY A 124 24.41 -9.73 2.43
N GLY A 125 24.06 -8.63 1.73
CA GLY A 125 22.70 -8.06 1.73
C GLY A 125 21.79 -8.52 0.59
N PHE A 126 22.31 -9.28 -0.37
CA PHE A 126 21.58 -9.61 -1.60
C PHE A 126 20.30 -10.43 -1.37
N ALA A 127 20.34 -11.38 -0.44
CA ALA A 127 19.15 -12.18 -0.09
C ALA A 127 18.04 -11.31 0.53
N ASP A 128 18.38 -10.36 1.41
CA ASP A 128 17.43 -9.44 2.01
C ASP A 128 16.86 -8.48 0.95
N GLY A 129 17.68 -8.05 -0.02
CA GLY A 129 17.23 -7.27 -1.16
C GLY A 129 16.17 -7.98 -2.01
N GLY A 130 16.33 -9.27 -2.24
CA GLY A 130 15.33 -10.11 -2.89
C GLY A 130 14.01 -10.17 -2.11
N ILE A 131 14.10 -10.28 -0.78
CA ILE A 131 12.92 -10.27 0.10
C ILE A 131 12.24 -8.90 0.08
N VAL A 132 13.00 -7.79 0.12
CA VAL A 132 12.44 -6.42 -0.01
C VAL A 132 11.66 -6.29 -1.31
N LEU A 133 12.22 -6.71 -2.45
CA LEU A 133 11.55 -6.65 -3.74
C LEU A 133 10.28 -7.49 -3.76
N LEU A 134 10.30 -8.69 -3.19
CA LEU A 134 9.11 -9.53 -3.07
C LEU A 134 7.98 -8.82 -2.30
N PHE A 135 8.29 -8.20 -1.16
CA PHE A 135 7.29 -7.47 -0.38
C PHE A 135 6.76 -6.23 -1.11
N ILE A 136 7.59 -5.52 -1.88
CA ILE A 136 7.17 -4.38 -2.70
C ILE A 136 6.23 -4.85 -3.82
N VAL A 137 6.51 -5.97 -4.47
CA VAL A 137 5.63 -6.57 -5.48
C VAL A 137 4.30 -6.97 -4.87
N LEU A 138 4.31 -7.67 -3.72
CA LEU A 138 3.08 -8.03 -2.99
C LEU A 138 2.28 -6.80 -2.61
N GLN A 139 2.92 -5.77 -2.07
CA GLN A 139 2.28 -4.50 -1.72
C GLN A 139 1.63 -3.85 -2.94
N SER A 140 2.33 -3.81 -4.07
CA SER A 140 1.80 -3.26 -5.33
C SER A 140 0.58 -4.04 -5.83
N LEU A 141 0.61 -5.36 -5.75
CA LEU A 141 -0.52 -6.22 -6.11
C LEU A 141 -1.73 -6.01 -5.21
N TYR A 142 -1.53 -5.88 -3.88
CA TYR A 142 -2.63 -5.55 -2.95
C TYR A 142 -3.24 -4.18 -3.23
N LEU A 143 -2.42 -3.16 -3.53
CA LEU A 143 -2.91 -1.83 -3.87
C LEU A 143 -3.69 -1.85 -5.18
N ALA A 144 -3.18 -2.52 -6.22
CA ALA A 144 -3.90 -2.71 -7.49
C ALA A 144 -5.24 -3.43 -7.29
N PHE A 145 -5.26 -4.48 -6.46
CA PHE A 145 -6.46 -5.21 -6.10
C PHE A 145 -7.49 -4.32 -5.39
N MET A 146 -7.06 -3.47 -4.44
CA MET A 146 -7.96 -2.52 -3.76
C MET A 146 -8.55 -1.49 -4.74
N ILE A 147 -7.77 -1.03 -5.73
CA ILE A 147 -8.24 -0.16 -6.80
C ILE A 147 -9.29 -0.89 -7.64
N ALA A 148 -9.01 -2.11 -8.09
CA ALA A 148 -9.93 -2.92 -8.87
C ALA A 148 -11.27 -3.14 -8.16
N ILE A 149 -11.25 -3.56 -6.88
CA ILE A 149 -12.47 -3.71 -6.06
C ILE A 149 -13.26 -2.39 -5.96
N SER A 150 -12.57 -1.25 -5.94
CA SER A 150 -13.22 0.06 -5.89
C SER A 150 -14.02 0.36 -7.14
N VAL A 151 -13.51 -0.08 -8.30
CA VAL A 151 -14.14 0.14 -9.61
C VAL A 151 -15.26 -0.88 -9.85
N TYR A 152 -14.95 -2.16 -9.73
CA TYR A 152 -15.89 -3.24 -10.07
C TYR A 152 -17.01 -3.43 -9.05
N LYS A 153 -16.82 -3.00 -7.79
CA LYS A 153 -17.80 -3.15 -6.69
C LYS A 153 -18.53 -4.48 -6.77
N PRO A 154 -17.84 -5.63 -6.66
CA PRO A 154 -18.47 -6.91 -6.84
C PRO A 154 -19.70 -7.00 -5.95
N ALA A 155 -20.86 -7.27 -6.55
CA ALA A 155 -22.15 -7.43 -5.86
C ALA A 155 -22.14 -8.74 -5.07
N LEU A 156 -21.33 -8.80 -4.01
CA LEU A 156 -21.29 -9.89 -3.03
C LEU A 156 -22.51 -9.80 -2.07
N ASN A 157 -23.67 -9.39 -2.59
CA ASN A 157 -24.88 -9.25 -1.82
C ASN A 157 -25.65 -10.58 -1.86
N LYS A 158 -25.65 -11.31 -0.75
CA LYS A 158 -26.35 -12.59 -0.57
C LYS A 158 -27.87 -12.54 -0.81
N ASN A 159 -28.47 -11.35 -0.87
CA ASN A 159 -29.92 -11.19 -0.89
C ASN A 159 -30.55 -11.15 -2.29
N LYS A 160 -29.80 -11.36 -3.37
CA LYS A 160 -30.39 -11.43 -4.72
C LYS A 160 -30.73 -12.85 -5.19
N LEU A 161 -30.28 -13.89 -4.49
CA LEU A 161 -30.55 -15.29 -4.86
C LEU A 161 -31.87 -15.85 -4.34
N ILE A 162 -32.61 -15.10 -3.50
CA ILE A 162 -33.88 -15.58 -2.91
C ILE A 162 -35.13 -15.01 -3.62
N LYS A 163 -34.97 -14.15 -4.63
CA LYS A 163 -36.09 -13.50 -5.32
C LYS A 163 -36.40 -14.03 -6.74
N THR A 164 -35.79 -15.13 -7.16
CA THR A 164 -36.06 -15.73 -8.49
C THR A 164 -36.91 -17.01 -8.43
N ASP A 165 -37.31 -17.46 -7.24
CA ASP A 165 -38.13 -18.70 -7.09
C ASP A 165 -39.46 -18.44 -6.35
N SER A 166 -40.11 -17.31 -6.64
CA SER A 166 -41.51 -17.06 -6.19
C SER A 166 -42.35 -16.43 -7.27
#